data_bedf3ddb8d3495c17c8f45ba1db18539
#
_entry.id   bedf3ddb8d3495c17c8f45ba1db18539
#
_cell.length_a   1.000
_cell.length_b   1.000
_cell.length_c   1.000
_cell.angle_alpha   90.00
_cell.angle_beta   90.00
_cell.angle_gamma   90.00
#
_symmetry.space_group_name_H-M   'P 1'
#
loop_
_entity.id
_entity.type
_entity.pdbx_description
1 polymer ?
#
loop_
_entity_poly.entity_id
_entity_poly.type
_entity_poly.pdbx_seq_one_letter_code
_entity_poly.pdbx_strand_id
1 'polypeptide(L)'
;MKFKKVLSAVLALAMAASLAACGSMAAASSVEAVSEPAATEAPAESTETTETAAESAGIRIAGLKGPTTMGLVNLIAQAEAGQTAQDYAFTMYGAADEIVPLLVKGELDAAAIPANLAATLYQKTNGALEVACINTLGVLYVVELGNNIQSVEDLKGATIVTTGKGTTPEYVLRYVLSQNGIDPDKDVTIEYLSEATEVAARLTAPSADSRTIVAMLPQPFVTSVVAQSEGGVRVALDMNEEWQKVAGSRLVTGVTVVRKEFAEANPDVMAQLMTDYAASVESVTADLSGTAALCEQYGVVAKAALAEKALPSCNIVFETGDEMKTDLTAYLQVLYDADPASVGGALPGEDFYRAD
;
A
#
# COMPACT_ATOMS: atom_id res chain seq x y z
N MET A 1 -42.81 39.05 -24.27
CA MET A 1 -42.19 40.39 -24.41
C MET A 1 -40.69 40.26 -24.25
N LYS A 2 -40.00 40.34 -25.37
CA LYS A 2 -38.82 41.16 -25.69
C LYS A 2 -37.61 40.97 -24.77
N PHE A 3 -36.60 40.24 -25.21
CA PHE A 3 -35.36 40.72 -25.88
C PHE A 3 -34.41 41.51 -24.94
N LYS A 4 -33.19 41.02 -24.71
CA LYS A 4 -32.00 41.51 -25.39
C LYS A 4 -30.77 40.64 -25.17
N LYS A 5 -30.17 40.23 -26.25
CA LYS A 5 -28.81 39.75 -26.51
C LYS A 5 -27.83 40.92 -26.43
N VAL A 6 -26.59 40.70 -25.98
CA VAL A 6 -25.35 41.37 -26.44
C VAL A 6 -24.23 40.42 -26.03
N LEU A 7 -23.52 39.69 -26.80
CA LEU A 7 -22.61 39.86 -27.96
C LEU A 7 -21.23 40.45 -27.58
N SER A 8 -20.23 39.62 -27.74
CA SER A 8 -18.85 39.81 -28.25
C SER A 8 -17.80 40.57 -27.43
N ALA A 9 -16.62 40.01 -27.25
CA ALA A 9 -15.50 40.26 -28.15
C ALA A 9 -14.31 39.34 -27.90
N VAL A 10 -13.83 38.74 -28.96
CA VAL A 10 -12.58 38.07 -29.24
C VAL A 10 -11.43 39.08 -29.15
N LEU A 11 -10.27 38.72 -28.60
CA LEU A 11 -9.00 39.28 -29.02
C LEU A 11 -7.91 38.23 -29.00
N ALA A 12 -7.54 37.74 -30.14
CA ALA A 12 -6.32 37.03 -30.49
C ALA A 12 -5.27 38.03 -30.94
N LEU A 13 -4.02 37.88 -30.53
CA LEU A 13 -2.82 38.42 -31.20
C LEU A 13 -1.64 37.59 -30.64
N ALA A 14 -1.00 36.74 -31.26
CA ALA A 14 -0.16 36.52 -32.41
C ALA A 14 1.17 37.31 -32.44
N MET A 15 2.25 36.54 -32.63
CA MET A 15 3.57 36.86 -33.19
C MET A 15 4.59 37.55 -32.26
N ALA A 16 5.90 37.25 -32.29
CA ALA A 16 6.74 36.79 -33.41
C ALA A 16 8.04 36.17 -32.90
N ALA A 17 8.56 35.30 -33.71
CA ALA A 17 9.90 34.74 -33.70
C ALA A 17 10.98 35.80 -34.02
N SER A 18 12.20 35.59 -33.51
CA SER A 18 13.40 36.09 -34.20
C SER A 18 14.54 35.08 -34.05
N LEU A 19 14.88 34.51 -35.19
CA LEU A 19 16.12 33.84 -35.53
C LEU A 19 17.16 34.93 -35.85
N ALA A 20 18.39 34.59 -35.68
CA ALA A 20 19.62 34.87 -36.47
C ALA A 20 20.78 35.11 -35.53
N ALA A 21 21.98 34.71 -35.75
CA ALA A 21 22.68 33.94 -36.76
C ALA A 21 24.16 33.92 -36.37
N CYS A 22 24.81 32.82 -36.68
CA CYS A 22 26.18 32.66 -37.19
C CYS A 22 27.33 33.57 -36.70
N GLY A 23 28.43 32.92 -36.40
CA GLY A 23 29.77 33.50 -36.41
C GLY A 23 30.85 32.46 -36.11
N SER A 24 31.31 31.78 -37.13
CA SER A 24 32.42 30.89 -37.29
C SER A 24 33.76 31.66 -37.26
N MET A 25 34.84 31.05 -36.80
CA MET A 25 36.22 30.97 -37.33
C MET A 25 37.18 30.68 -36.19
N ALA A 26 37.85 29.59 -36.06
CA ALA A 26 38.94 28.97 -36.81
C ALA A 26 40.32 29.61 -36.58
N ALA A 27 41.22 28.68 -36.38
CA ALA A 27 42.69 28.69 -36.56
C ALA A 27 43.51 29.07 -35.31
N ALA A 28 44.37 28.24 -34.88
CA ALA A 28 45.42 27.36 -35.34
C ALA A 28 46.71 27.61 -34.59
N SER A 29 47.39 26.52 -34.23
CA SER A 29 48.81 26.26 -34.19
C SER A 29 49.69 26.95 -33.14
N SER A 30 50.45 26.22 -32.36
CA SER A 30 51.73 25.59 -32.67
C SER A 30 52.32 24.88 -31.41
N VAL A 31 52.67 23.69 -31.54
CA VAL A 31 53.84 22.86 -31.32
C VAL A 31 55.05 23.53 -30.63
N GLU A 32 55.60 22.88 -29.56
CA GLU A 32 56.95 22.39 -29.37
C GLU A 32 57.09 21.77 -28.00
N ALA A 33 57.40 20.66 -27.86
CA ALA A 33 58.32 19.57 -27.79
C ALA A 33 59.51 19.76 -26.83
N VAL A 34 59.81 18.59 -26.12
CA VAL A 34 61.15 18.16 -25.59
C VAL A 34 61.41 18.56 -24.14
N SER A 35 61.46 17.65 -23.17
CA SER A 35 62.53 16.70 -22.84
C SER A 35 62.17 15.91 -21.57
N GLU A 36 62.32 14.60 -21.66
CA GLU A 36 62.70 13.71 -20.54
C GLU A 36 64.21 13.79 -20.38
N PRO A 37 64.88 13.42 -19.27
CA PRO A 37 64.74 12.19 -18.56
C PRO A 37 65.08 12.20 -17.04
N ALA A 38 64.87 11.05 -16.47
CA ALA A 38 65.68 10.32 -15.49
C ALA A 38 64.96 9.87 -14.20
N ALA A 39 64.98 8.57 -14.10
CA ALA A 39 64.59 7.71 -13.00
C ALA A 39 65.33 8.05 -11.69
N THR A 40 64.68 7.77 -10.56
CA THR A 40 65.29 7.08 -9.42
C THR A 40 64.23 6.61 -8.42
N GLU A 41 64.22 5.30 -8.23
CA GLU A 41 63.92 4.47 -7.03
C GLU A 41 62.69 4.74 -6.19
N ALA A 42 61.93 3.68 -6.11
CA ALA A 42 60.91 3.36 -5.11
C ALA A 42 61.53 3.10 -3.73
N PRO A 43 60.72 3.28 -2.67
CA PRO A 43 60.62 2.23 -1.67
C PRO A 43 59.19 1.79 -1.38
N ALA A 44 59.05 0.48 -1.39
CA ALA A 44 58.25 -0.39 -0.57
C ALA A 44 56.88 0.10 -0.06
N GLU A 45 55.86 -0.50 -0.65
CA GLU A 45 54.77 -1.24 -0.05
C GLU A 45 54.43 -0.94 1.42
N SER A 46 53.30 -0.31 1.59
CA SER A 46 52.40 -0.50 2.71
C SER A 46 51.01 -0.69 2.11
N THR A 47 50.66 -1.92 1.85
CA THR A 47 49.28 -2.32 1.56
C THR A 47 48.48 -2.13 2.85
N GLU A 48 47.98 -0.92 3.08
CA GLU A 48 46.80 -0.75 3.88
C GLU A 48 45.64 -1.20 3.03
N THR A 49 45.22 -2.44 3.28
CA THR A 49 43.92 -2.94 2.92
C THR A 49 42.92 -2.06 3.68
N THR A 50 42.48 -1.01 3.04
CA THR A 50 41.28 -0.32 3.44
C THR A 50 40.13 -1.34 3.17
N GLU A 51 39.82 -2.16 4.16
CA GLU A 51 38.51 -2.72 4.30
C GLU A 51 37.56 -1.52 4.29
N THR A 52 37.04 -1.21 3.13
CA THR A 52 35.80 -0.45 3.03
C THR A 52 34.78 -1.31 3.75
N ALA A 53 34.52 -1.01 5.02
CA ALA A 53 33.32 -1.41 5.68
C ALA A 53 32.21 -1.00 4.71
N ALA A 54 31.57 -1.96 4.07
CA ALA A 54 30.32 -1.74 3.38
C ALA A 54 29.44 -1.12 4.46
N GLU A 55 29.15 0.18 4.37
CA GLU A 55 28.04 0.77 5.09
C GLU A 55 26.87 -0.16 4.78
N SER A 56 26.35 -0.82 5.80
CA SER A 56 25.17 -1.66 5.66
C SER A 56 24.06 -0.74 5.21
N ALA A 57 23.79 -0.73 3.93
CA ALA A 57 22.68 0.04 3.40
C ALA A 57 21.45 -0.52 4.07
N GLY A 58 20.82 0.29 4.93
CA GLY A 58 19.64 -0.12 5.66
C GLY A 58 18.54 -0.60 4.73
N ILE A 59 17.66 -1.46 5.21
CA ILE A 59 16.54 -1.97 4.41
C ILE A 59 15.54 -0.84 4.10
N ARG A 60 15.17 -0.70 2.84
CA ARG A 60 14.21 0.30 2.35
C ARG A 60 12.83 -0.32 2.30
N ILE A 61 11.94 0.15 3.16
CA ILE A 61 10.59 -0.40 3.35
C ILE A 61 9.56 0.65 2.95
N ALA A 62 8.55 0.24 2.19
CA ALA A 62 7.38 1.06 1.90
C ALA A 62 6.13 0.50 2.61
N GLY A 63 5.20 1.39 2.93
CA GLY A 63 3.88 1.04 3.43
C GLY A 63 2.79 1.97 2.92
N LEU A 64 1.55 1.54 3.03
CA LEU A 64 0.37 2.34 2.71
C LEU A 64 -0.20 3.01 3.95
N LYS A 65 -0.84 4.16 3.78
CA LYS A 65 -1.65 4.76 4.84
C LYS A 65 -2.80 3.82 5.19
N GLY A 66 -2.76 3.24 6.38
CA GLY A 66 -3.79 2.32 6.83
C GLY A 66 -3.26 1.15 7.66
N PRO A 67 -4.07 0.08 7.82
CA PRO A 67 -3.77 -1.02 8.75
C PRO A 67 -2.46 -1.74 8.45
N THR A 68 -2.09 -1.90 7.16
CA THR A 68 -0.87 -2.60 6.74
C THR A 68 0.42 -1.96 7.27
N THR A 69 0.38 -0.68 7.62
CA THR A 69 1.53 0.05 8.19
C THR A 69 1.47 0.14 9.72
N MET A 70 0.28 -0.01 10.33
CA MET A 70 0.12 0.15 11.79
C MET A 70 1.01 -0.81 12.61
N GLY A 71 1.24 -2.02 12.11
CA GLY A 71 2.16 -2.98 12.73
C GLY A 71 3.64 -2.58 12.67
N LEU A 72 4.01 -1.64 11.80
CA LEU A 72 5.38 -1.17 11.61
C LEU A 72 5.72 0.10 12.40
N VAL A 73 4.74 0.85 12.93
CA VAL A 73 5.00 2.19 13.50
C VAL A 73 5.95 2.17 14.69
N ASN A 74 5.92 1.11 15.51
CA ASN A 74 6.84 0.95 16.63
C ASN A 74 8.28 0.69 16.14
N LEU A 75 8.45 -0.14 15.10
CA LEU A 75 9.75 -0.36 14.46
C LEU A 75 10.30 0.94 13.84
N ILE A 76 9.46 1.69 13.15
CA ILE A 76 9.85 2.99 12.57
C ILE A 76 10.35 3.93 13.67
N ALA A 77 9.62 4.06 14.78
CA ALA A 77 10.00 4.91 15.90
C ALA A 77 11.32 4.48 16.55
N GLN A 78 11.54 3.18 16.72
CA GLN A 78 12.78 2.62 17.26
C GLN A 78 13.97 2.87 16.32
N ALA A 79 13.76 2.73 15.01
CA ALA A 79 14.78 3.01 14.00
C ALA A 79 15.19 4.47 13.99
N GLU A 80 14.22 5.40 14.01
CA GLU A 80 14.49 6.84 14.08
C GLU A 80 15.20 7.25 15.39
N ALA A 81 14.95 6.51 16.48
CA ALA A 81 15.64 6.70 17.76
C ALA A 81 17.03 6.04 17.83
N GLY A 82 17.47 5.35 16.77
CA GLY A 82 18.73 4.60 16.72
C GLY A 82 18.75 3.42 17.72
N GLN A 83 17.60 2.81 17.97
CA GLN A 83 17.43 1.71 18.94
C GLN A 83 17.35 0.32 18.29
N THR A 84 17.39 0.27 16.95
CA THR A 84 17.42 -0.97 16.18
C THR A 84 18.85 -1.45 15.92
N ALA A 85 19.02 -2.77 15.73
CA ALA A 85 20.31 -3.36 15.44
C ALA A 85 20.81 -3.06 14.01
N GLN A 86 19.92 -2.62 13.12
CA GLN A 86 20.20 -2.26 11.73
C GLN A 86 19.42 -1.01 11.33
N ASP A 87 19.79 -0.39 10.24
CA ASP A 87 19.14 0.80 9.72
C ASP A 87 17.88 0.42 8.94
N TYR A 88 16.82 1.22 9.10
CA TYR A 88 15.57 1.13 8.35
C TYR A 88 15.24 2.48 7.70
N ALA A 89 15.03 2.47 6.40
CA ALA A 89 14.52 3.62 5.66
C ALA A 89 13.05 3.36 5.28
N PHE A 90 12.12 4.02 5.97
CA PHE A 90 10.70 3.82 5.75
C PHE A 90 10.08 5.00 4.98
N THR A 91 9.22 4.66 4.00
CA THR A 91 8.44 5.65 3.24
C THR A 91 6.98 5.22 3.14
N MET A 92 6.07 6.16 3.45
CA MET A 92 4.63 5.91 3.36
C MET A 92 4.06 6.52 2.09
N TYR A 93 3.18 5.76 1.42
CA TYR A 93 2.51 6.14 0.17
C TYR A 93 0.99 6.18 0.35
N GLY A 94 0.32 6.95 -0.53
CA GLY A 94 -1.14 7.04 -0.56
C GLY A 94 -1.80 5.88 -1.27
N ALA A 95 -1.14 5.34 -2.29
CA ALA A 95 -1.68 4.28 -3.14
C ALA A 95 -0.62 3.23 -3.50
N ALA A 96 -1.06 1.99 -3.73
CA ALA A 96 -0.17 0.87 -4.02
C ALA A 96 0.54 0.97 -5.39
N ASP A 97 -0.05 1.68 -6.34
CA ASP A 97 0.53 1.93 -7.67
C ASP A 97 1.77 2.84 -7.63
N GLU A 98 1.95 3.62 -6.58
CA GLU A 98 3.18 4.37 -6.30
C GLU A 98 4.34 3.45 -5.86
N ILE A 99 4.03 2.38 -5.10
CA ILE A 99 5.01 1.44 -4.55
C ILE A 99 5.51 0.45 -5.61
N VAL A 100 4.60 -0.06 -6.45
CA VAL A 100 4.88 -1.13 -7.42
C VAL A 100 6.09 -0.86 -8.31
N PRO A 101 6.22 0.31 -8.99
CA PRO A 101 7.37 0.58 -9.85
C PRO A 101 8.69 0.66 -9.07
N LEU A 102 8.67 1.07 -7.81
CA LEU A 102 9.85 1.18 -6.97
C LEU A 102 10.38 -0.20 -6.54
N LEU A 103 9.47 -1.12 -6.18
CA LEU A 103 9.82 -2.53 -5.92
C LEU A 103 10.42 -3.20 -7.16
N VAL A 104 9.78 -3.05 -8.33
CA VAL A 104 10.25 -3.66 -9.59
C VAL A 104 11.62 -3.13 -10.02
N LYS A 105 11.90 -1.86 -9.78
CA LYS A 105 13.22 -1.25 -10.09
C LYS A 105 14.30 -1.52 -9.05
N GLY A 106 13.95 -2.12 -7.91
CA GLY A 106 14.89 -2.32 -6.80
C GLY A 106 15.21 -1.04 -6.02
N GLU A 107 14.36 -0.02 -6.12
CA GLU A 107 14.45 1.20 -5.32
C GLU A 107 13.88 1.00 -3.90
N LEU A 108 13.09 -0.05 -3.70
CA LEU A 108 12.61 -0.57 -2.40
C LEU A 108 13.03 -2.03 -2.27
N ASP A 109 13.25 -2.48 -1.04
CA ASP A 109 13.62 -3.86 -0.73
C ASP A 109 12.43 -4.67 -0.22
N ALA A 110 11.55 -4.02 0.54
CA ALA A 110 10.32 -4.60 1.06
C ALA A 110 9.15 -3.61 0.99
N ALA A 111 7.93 -4.13 1.03
CA ALA A 111 6.74 -3.29 1.11
C ALA A 111 5.55 -4.00 1.73
N ALA A 112 4.77 -3.26 2.52
CA ALA A 112 3.48 -3.68 3.03
C ALA A 112 2.39 -3.30 2.02
N ILE A 113 1.78 -4.30 1.36
CA ILE A 113 0.84 -4.14 0.22
C ILE A 113 -0.37 -5.08 0.34
N PRO A 114 -1.45 -4.85 -0.43
CA PRO A 114 -2.57 -5.80 -0.50
C PRO A 114 -2.15 -7.20 -0.95
N ALA A 115 -2.73 -8.22 -0.33
CA ALA A 115 -2.36 -9.62 -0.54
C ALA A 115 -2.52 -10.09 -1.99
N ASN A 116 -3.63 -9.72 -2.65
CA ASN A 116 -3.86 -10.06 -4.06
C ASN A 116 -2.87 -9.35 -5.01
N LEU A 117 -2.46 -8.12 -4.67
CA LEU A 117 -1.46 -7.38 -5.44
C LEU A 117 -0.09 -8.06 -5.35
N ALA A 118 0.26 -8.61 -4.17
CA ALA A 118 1.50 -9.38 -4.02
C ALA A 118 1.54 -10.57 -4.99
N ALA A 119 0.46 -11.35 -5.09
CA ALA A 119 0.33 -12.45 -6.06
C ALA A 119 0.44 -11.94 -7.51
N THR A 120 -0.25 -10.85 -7.84
CA THR A 120 -0.17 -10.23 -9.17
C THR A 120 1.25 -9.78 -9.52
N LEU A 121 1.98 -9.18 -8.56
CA LEU A 121 3.36 -8.75 -8.76
C LEU A 121 4.31 -9.93 -8.90
N TYR A 122 4.12 -10.99 -8.10
CA TYR A 122 4.89 -12.22 -8.26
C TYR A 122 4.79 -12.75 -9.69
N GLN A 123 3.58 -12.82 -10.27
CA GLN A 123 3.39 -13.25 -11.67
C GLN A 123 4.07 -12.29 -12.67
N LYS A 124 3.86 -10.98 -12.51
CA LYS A 124 4.42 -9.97 -13.41
C LYS A 124 5.94 -9.86 -13.37
N THR A 125 6.55 -10.22 -12.26
CA THR A 125 8.01 -10.19 -12.06
C THR A 125 8.67 -11.55 -12.25
N ASN A 126 7.92 -12.56 -12.70
CA ASN A 126 8.38 -13.94 -12.84
C ASN A 126 9.01 -14.50 -11.55
N GLY A 127 8.34 -14.25 -10.42
CA GLY A 127 8.75 -14.79 -9.13
C GLY A 127 9.84 -13.99 -8.40
N ALA A 128 10.12 -12.74 -8.78
CA ALA A 128 11.17 -11.93 -8.14
C ALA A 128 10.83 -11.45 -6.72
N LEU A 129 9.60 -11.68 -6.25
CA LEU A 129 9.14 -11.30 -4.91
C LEU A 129 8.69 -12.53 -4.12
N GLU A 130 8.86 -12.48 -2.81
CA GLU A 130 8.29 -13.44 -1.86
C GLU A 130 7.52 -12.70 -0.77
N VAL A 131 6.57 -13.35 -0.12
CA VAL A 131 5.85 -12.84 1.05
C VAL A 131 6.62 -13.22 2.30
N ALA A 132 7.00 -12.21 3.08
CA ALA A 132 7.70 -12.39 4.34
C ALA A 132 6.73 -12.69 5.50
N CYS A 133 5.56 -12.02 5.55
CA CYS A 133 4.52 -12.26 6.55
C CYS A 133 3.16 -11.76 6.06
N ILE A 134 2.08 -12.31 6.64
CA ILE A 134 0.79 -11.63 6.68
C ILE A 134 0.86 -10.59 7.79
N ASN A 135 0.54 -9.35 7.47
CA ASN A 135 0.59 -8.23 8.42
C ASN A 135 -0.79 -7.72 8.84
N THR A 136 -1.85 -8.05 8.08
CA THR A 136 -3.21 -7.56 8.31
C THR A 136 -4.23 -8.55 7.80
N LEU A 137 -5.14 -8.97 8.67
CA LEU A 137 -6.29 -9.77 8.28
C LEU A 137 -7.45 -8.87 7.82
N GLY A 138 -8.70 -9.38 7.86
CA GLY A 138 -9.88 -8.64 7.42
C GLY A 138 -10.13 -7.38 8.24
N VAL A 139 -10.26 -6.25 7.56
CA VAL A 139 -10.47 -4.91 8.15
C VAL A 139 -11.57 -4.11 7.46
N LEU A 140 -12.35 -4.76 6.59
CA LEU A 140 -13.36 -4.11 5.77
C LEU A 140 -14.74 -4.21 6.45
N TYR A 141 -15.46 -3.11 6.40
CA TYR A 141 -16.80 -3.00 6.99
C TYR A 141 -17.72 -2.22 6.06
N VAL A 142 -18.98 -2.65 5.96
CA VAL A 142 -20.03 -1.84 5.36
C VAL A 142 -20.62 -0.94 6.44
N VAL A 143 -20.64 0.36 6.16
CA VAL A 143 -21.25 1.38 7.02
C VAL A 143 -22.38 2.07 6.28
N GLU A 144 -23.40 2.50 7.01
CA GLU A 144 -24.55 3.22 6.46
C GLU A 144 -24.97 4.39 7.32
N LEU A 145 -25.68 5.32 6.68
CA LEU A 145 -26.45 6.37 7.35
C LEU A 145 -27.89 5.85 7.49
N GLY A 146 -28.31 5.53 8.70
CA GLY A 146 -29.64 4.95 8.97
C GLY A 146 -29.57 3.53 9.50
N ASN A 147 -30.57 2.68 9.15
CA ASN A 147 -30.69 1.32 9.65
C ASN A 147 -31.41 0.40 8.63
N ASN A 148 -30.99 0.46 7.37
CA ASN A 148 -31.63 -0.28 6.26
C ASN A 148 -30.96 -1.62 6.00
N ILE A 149 -29.66 -1.76 6.31
CA ILE A 149 -28.87 -2.93 6.00
C ILE A 149 -28.73 -3.80 7.27
N GLN A 150 -29.30 -4.99 7.24
CA GLN A 150 -29.20 -5.98 8.32
C GLN A 150 -28.45 -7.24 7.86
N SER A 151 -28.36 -7.46 6.54
CA SER A 151 -27.70 -8.59 5.92
C SER A 151 -27.12 -8.17 4.56
N VAL A 152 -26.33 -9.06 3.93
CA VAL A 152 -25.78 -8.83 2.59
C VAL A 152 -26.87 -8.66 1.54
N GLU A 153 -27.98 -9.40 1.67
CA GLU A 153 -29.12 -9.35 0.74
C GLU A 153 -29.76 -7.97 0.66
N ASP A 154 -29.71 -7.19 1.74
CA ASP A 154 -30.25 -5.82 1.79
C ASP A 154 -29.45 -4.82 0.95
N LEU A 155 -28.25 -5.20 0.50
CA LEU A 155 -27.44 -4.41 -0.43
C LEU A 155 -28.01 -4.36 -1.85
N LYS A 156 -28.95 -5.23 -2.18
CA LYS A 156 -29.57 -5.25 -3.51
C LYS A 156 -30.26 -3.93 -3.83
N GLY A 157 -29.90 -3.31 -4.95
CA GLY A 157 -30.37 -1.99 -5.36
C GLY A 157 -29.63 -0.82 -4.74
N ALA A 158 -28.70 -1.05 -3.82
CA ALA A 158 -27.93 0.01 -3.19
C ALA A 158 -26.83 0.57 -4.11
N THR A 159 -26.38 1.78 -3.77
CA THR A 159 -25.11 2.32 -4.24
C THR A 159 -24.06 2.09 -3.15
N ILE A 160 -23.03 1.30 -3.47
CA ILE A 160 -21.91 0.95 -2.57
C ILE A 160 -20.71 1.78 -2.97
N VAL A 161 -20.28 2.68 -2.11
CA VAL A 161 -19.10 3.53 -2.34
C VAL A 161 -17.89 2.92 -1.64
N THR A 162 -16.79 2.73 -2.33
CA THR A 162 -15.60 2.10 -1.77
C THR A 162 -14.31 2.62 -2.42
N THR A 163 -13.17 2.11 -1.99
CA THR A 163 -11.84 2.33 -2.59
C THR A 163 -11.28 1.02 -3.11
N GLY A 164 -10.06 1.06 -3.64
CA GLY A 164 -9.27 -0.13 -3.91
C GLY A 164 -9.71 -0.95 -5.12
N LYS A 165 -10.11 -0.26 -6.21
CA LYS A 165 -10.39 -0.93 -7.49
C LYS A 165 -9.16 -1.73 -7.94
N GLY A 166 -9.36 -3.00 -8.32
CA GLY A 166 -8.29 -3.93 -8.69
C GLY A 166 -7.49 -4.49 -7.50
N THR A 167 -7.95 -4.26 -6.27
CA THR A 167 -7.29 -4.76 -5.05
C THR A 167 -8.29 -5.47 -4.13
N THR A 168 -7.81 -5.97 -2.99
CA THR A 168 -8.59 -6.73 -2.00
C THR A 168 -10.02 -6.20 -1.77
N PRO A 169 -10.26 -4.89 -1.53
CA PRO A 169 -11.63 -4.40 -1.29
C PRO A 169 -12.61 -4.72 -2.41
N GLU A 170 -12.24 -4.52 -3.67
CA GLU A 170 -13.13 -4.84 -4.79
C GLU A 170 -13.45 -6.33 -4.84
N TYR A 171 -12.43 -7.18 -4.80
CA TYR A 171 -12.63 -8.62 -4.96
C TYR A 171 -13.44 -9.22 -3.82
N VAL A 172 -13.18 -8.81 -2.58
CA VAL A 172 -13.95 -9.24 -1.41
C VAL A 172 -15.41 -8.85 -1.54
N LEU A 173 -15.71 -7.58 -1.89
CA LEU A 173 -17.07 -7.10 -2.07
C LEU A 173 -17.80 -7.91 -3.14
N ARG A 174 -17.20 -8.02 -4.32
CA ARG A 174 -17.79 -8.73 -5.46
C ARG A 174 -18.03 -10.20 -5.17
N TYR A 175 -17.09 -10.86 -4.50
CA TYR A 175 -17.20 -12.25 -4.10
C TYR A 175 -18.35 -12.44 -3.11
N VAL A 176 -18.40 -11.69 -2.02
CA VAL A 176 -19.45 -11.78 -1.00
C VAL A 176 -20.83 -11.51 -1.62
N LEU A 177 -20.97 -10.47 -2.46
CA LEU A 177 -22.22 -10.20 -3.17
C LEU A 177 -22.65 -11.40 -4.02
N SER A 178 -21.74 -11.93 -4.85
CA SER A 178 -22.04 -13.03 -5.77
C SER A 178 -22.44 -14.31 -5.03
N GLN A 179 -21.77 -14.64 -3.92
CA GLN A 179 -22.09 -15.81 -3.10
C GLN A 179 -23.46 -15.68 -2.39
N ASN A 180 -23.94 -14.46 -2.19
CA ASN A 180 -25.28 -14.17 -1.67
C ASN A 180 -26.32 -13.92 -2.77
N GLY A 181 -26.03 -14.31 -4.03
CA GLY A 181 -26.97 -14.24 -5.15
C GLY A 181 -27.23 -12.82 -5.67
N ILE A 182 -26.34 -11.88 -5.40
CA ILE A 182 -26.38 -10.50 -5.90
C ILE A 182 -25.35 -10.36 -7.01
N ASP A 183 -25.81 -10.06 -8.24
CA ASP A 183 -24.92 -9.77 -9.36
C ASP A 183 -24.28 -8.37 -9.15
N PRO A 184 -22.95 -8.29 -8.93
CA PRO A 184 -22.31 -7.02 -8.61
C PRO A 184 -22.30 -6.01 -9.75
N ASP A 185 -22.62 -6.44 -10.99
CA ASP A 185 -22.67 -5.59 -12.17
C ASP A 185 -24.09 -5.16 -12.54
N LYS A 186 -25.12 -5.77 -11.93
CA LYS A 186 -26.53 -5.50 -12.30
C LYS A 186 -27.40 -5.12 -11.11
N ASP A 187 -27.18 -5.78 -9.96
CA ASP A 187 -28.07 -5.67 -8.81
C ASP A 187 -27.65 -4.54 -7.85
N VAL A 188 -26.44 -4.01 -7.98
CA VAL A 188 -25.91 -2.89 -7.18
C VAL A 188 -25.21 -1.87 -8.10
N THR A 189 -24.91 -0.69 -7.57
CA THR A 189 -24.00 0.26 -8.22
C THR A 189 -22.77 0.38 -7.34
N ILE A 190 -21.57 0.04 -7.85
CA ILE A 190 -20.33 0.18 -7.10
C ILE A 190 -19.59 1.43 -7.61
N GLU A 191 -19.41 2.41 -6.73
CA GLU A 191 -18.63 3.63 -6.99
C GLU A 191 -17.25 3.50 -6.33
N TYR A 192 -16.18 3.62 -7.13
CA TYR A 192 -14.80 3.58 -6.64
C TYR A 192 -14.24 4.99 -6.55
N LEU A 193 -13.76 5.37 -5.37
CA LEU A 193 -13.06 6.62 -5.12
C LEU A 193 -11.59 6.36 -4.81
N SER A 194 -10.77 7.39 -4.93
CA SER A 194 -9.32 7.27 -4.78
C SER A 194 -8.91 7.01 -3.32
N GLU A 195 -9.57 7.69 -2.40
CA GLU A 195 -9.22 7.65 -0.97
C GLU A 195 -10.42 7.35 -0.07
N ALA A 196 -10.16 6.68 1.05
CA ALA A 196 -11.19 6.35 2.04
C ALA A 196 -11.85 7.60 2.69
N THR A 197 -11.13 8.72 2.76
CA THR A 197 -11.66 10.01 3.21
C THR A 197 -12.73 10.56 2.28
N GLU A 198 -12.57 10.36 0.96
CA GLU A 198 -13.57 10.74 -0.04
C GLU A 198 -14.82 9.85 0.06
N VAL A 199 -14.64 8.55 0.32
CA VAL A 199 -15.74 7.61 0.55
C VAL A 199 -16.56 8.03 1.78
N ALA A 200 -15.91 8.37 2.89
CA ALA A 200 -16.57 8.85 4.09
C ALA A 200 -17.36 10.14 3.83
N ALA A 201 -16.78 11.09 3.10
CA ALA A 201 -17.45 12.32 2.70
C ALA A 201 -18.64 12.06 1.78
N ARG A 202 -18.52 11.13 0.83
CA ARG A 202 -19.59 10.76 -0.10
C ARG A 202 -20.78 10.10 0.60
N LEU A 203 -20.52 9.28 1.64
CA LEU A 203 -21.57 8.65 2.45
C LEU A 203 -22.42 9.70 3.20
N THR A 204 -21.77 10.72 3.74
CA THR A 204 -22.42 11.73 4.60
C THR A 204 -22.95 12.95 3.83
N ALA A 205 -22.63 13.06 2.52
CA ALA A 205 -23.10 14.14 1.68
C ALA A 205 -24.62 14.05 1.43
N PRO A 206 -25.34 15.19 1.38
CA PRO A 206 -26.71 15.21 0.94
C PRO A 206 -26.83 14.58 -0.46
N SER A 207 -27.71 13.59 -0.60
CA SER A 207 -27.96 12.93 -1.88
C SER A 207 -29.37 13.21 -2.38
N ALA A 208 -29.49 13.55 -3.65
CA ALA A 208 -30.77 13.59 -4.36
C ALA A 208 -31.22 12.21 -4.86
N ASP A 209 -30.35 11.22 -4.77
CA ASP A 209 -30.64 9.83 -5.15
C ASP A 209 -31.55 9.19 -4.10
N SER A 210 -32.62 8.55 -4.54
CA SER A 210 -33.53 7.81 -3.67
C SER A 210 -33.02 6.44 -3.25
N ARG A 211 -31.88 6.00 -3.82
CA ARG A 211 -31.24 4.71 -3.49
C ARG A 211 -30.53 4.80 -2.14
N THR A 212 -30.55 3.69 -1.42
CA THR A 212 -29.72 3.53 -0.23
C THR A 212 -28.25 3.63 -0.62
N ILE A 213 -27.53 4.57 0.02
CA ILE A 213 -26.09 4.72 -0.14
C ILE A 213 -25.42 4.12 1.08
N VAL A 214 -24.51 3.20 0.84
CA VAL A 214 -23.66 2.61 1.85
C VAL A 214 -22.20 2.83 1.46
N ALA A 215 -21.30 2.76 2.43
CA ALA A 215 -19.88 2.78 2.15
C ALA A 215 -19.23 1.49 2.64
N MET A 216 -18.32 0.92 1.86
CA MET A 216 -17.41 -0.09 2.36
C MET A 216 -16.04 0.54 2.59
N LEU A 217 -15.60 0.53 3.82
CA LEU A 217 -14.39 1.19 4.30
C LEU A 217 -13.51 0.24 5.11
N PRO A 218 -12.19 0.40 5.07
CA PRO A 218 -11.31 -0.26 6.02
C PRO A 218 -11.26 0.50 7.35
N GLN A 219 -10.85 -0.18 8.43
CA GLN A 219 -10.31 0.51 9.60
C GLN A 219 -9.03 1.27 9.18
N PRO A 220 -8.70 2.39 9.79
CA PRO A 220 -9.40 3.11 10.88
C PRO A 220 -10.49 4.08 10.39
N PHE A 221 -10.74 4.14 9.09
CA PHE A 221 -11.70 5.09 8.49
C PHE A 221 -13.13 4.83 8.95
N VAL A 222 -13.50 3.56 9.18
CA VAL A 222 -14.79 3.19 9.79
C VAL A 222 -14.95 3.85 11.15
N THR A 223 -13.98 3.68 12.05
CA THR A 223 -14.00 4.31 13.38
C THR A 223 -14.07 5.83 13.27
N SER A 224 -13.37 6.41 12.30
CA SER A 224 -13.38 7.87 12.08
C SER A 224 -14.75 8.38 11.65
N VAL A 225 -15.38 7.76 10.64
CA VAL A 225 -16.67 8.22 10.11
C VAL A 225 -17.80 8.03 11.13
N VAL A 226 -17.78 6.91 11.87
CA VAL A 226 -18.74 6.65 12.95
C VAL A 226 -18.61 7.69 14.06
N ALA A 227 -17.38 7.98 14.50
CA ALA A 227 -17.14 8.96 15.54
C ALA A 227 -17.54 10.40 15.14
N GLN A 228 -17.34 10.76 13.87
CA GLN A 228 -17.65 12.10 13.34
C GLN A 228 -19.13 12.31 13.05
N SER A 229 -19.90 11.26 12.86
CA SER A 229 -21.31 11.33 12.48
C SER A 229 -22.27 11.56 13.66
N GLU A 230 -21.77 11.65 14.90
CA GLU A 230 -22.57 11.84 16.12
C GLU A 230 -23.71 10.81 16.26
N GLY A 231 -23.47 9.57 15.80
CA GLY A 231 -24.44 8.47 15.83
C GLY A 231 -25.31 8.34 14.56
N GLY A 232 -25.08 9.16 13.55
CA GLY A 232 -25.80 9.04 12.27
C GLY A 232 -25.32 7.88 11.41
N VAL A 233 -24.03 7.54 11.47
CA VAL A 233 -23.44 6.40 10.75
C VAL A 233 -23.19 5.24 11.70
N ARG A 234 -23.55 4.03 11.27
CA ARG A 234 -23.28 2.78 11.98
C ARG A 234 -22.53 1.79 11.11
N VAL A 235 -21.86 0.84 11.73
CA VAL A 235 -21.41 -0.39 11.08
C VAL A 235 -22.63 -1.25 10.82
N ALA A 236 -22.85 -1.62 9.57
CA ALA A 236 -23.95 -2.48 9.14
C ALA A 236 -23.49 -3.93 8.99
N LEU A 237 -22.34 -4.17 8.33
CA LEU A 237 -21.79 -5.51 8.11
C LEU A 237 -20.29 -5.52 8.42
N ASP A 238 -19.83 -6.59 9.06
CA ASP A 238 -18.42 -6.96 9.14
C ASP A 238 -18.08 -7.88 7.97
N MET A 239 -17.32 -7.38 7.00
CA MET A 239 -16.98 -8.14 5.80
C MET A 239 -16.07 -9.34 6.08
N ASN A 240 -15.40 -9.36 7.22
CA ASN A 240 -14.60 -10.48 7.70
C ASN A 240 -15.51 -11.67 8.06
N GLU A 241 -16.58 -11.37 8.81
CA GLU A 241 -17.60 -12.38 9.14
C GLU A 241 -18.37 -12.84 7.89
N GLU A 242 -18.75 -11.91 7.02
CA GLU A 242 -19.47 -12.25 5.79
C GLU A 242 -18.61 -13.07 4.83
N TRP A 243 -17.33 -12.75 4.71
CA TRP A 243 -16.35 -13.54 3.96
C TRP A 243 -16.24 -14.96 4.51
N GLN A 244 -16.06 -15.10 5.83
CA GLN A 244 -15.88 -16.40 6.46
C GLN A 244 -17.09 -17.31 6.26
N LYS A 245 -18.32 -16.76 6.26
CA LYS A 245 -19.56 -17.52 6.01
C LYS A 245 -19.58 -18.14 4.62
N VAL A 246 -19.03 -17.47 3.60
CA VAL A 246 -19.15 -17.88 2.20
C VAL A 246 -17.88 -18.50 1.62
N ALA A 247 -16.70 -18.12 2.11
CA ALA A 247 -15.42 -18.61 1.63
C ALA A 247 -14.85 -19.75 2.47
N GLY A 248 -15.21 -19.83 3.74
CA GLY A 248 -14.68 -20.85 4.68
C GLY A 248 -13.19 -20.67 4.99
N SER A 249 -12.60 -19.52 4.62
CA SER A 249 -11.20 -19.16 4.88
C SER A 249 -11.09 -17.82 5.59
N ARG A 250 -9.93 -17.53 6.15
CA ARG A 250 -9.65 -16.19 6.70
C ARG A 250 -9.55 -15.15 5.57
N LEU A 251 -9.97 -13.94 5.83
CA LEU A 251 -9.78 -12.81 4.93
C LEU A 251 -8.40 -12.21 5.16
N VAL A 252 -7.51 -12.30 4.17
CA VAL A 252 -6.17 -11.72 4.22
C VAL A 252 -6.17 -10.40 3.46
N THR A 253 -6.00 -9.28 4.17
CA THR A 253 -6.00 -7.95 3.54
C THR A 253 -4.61 -7.55 3.08
N GLY A 254 -3.61 -7.71 3.94
CA GLY A 254 -2.27 -7.21 3.69
C GLY A 254 -1.16 -8.19 4.03
N VAL A 255 -0.10 -8.08 3.25
CA VAL A 255 1.14 -8.84 3.42
C VAL A 255 2.34 -7.91 3.31
N THR A 256 3.46 -8.33 3.86
CA THR A 256 4.75 -7.71 3.60
C THR A 256 5.51 -8.56 2.60
N VAL A 257 5.81 -7.99 1.44
CA VAL A 257 6.64 -8.63 0.41
C VAL A 257 8.07 -8.14 0.51
N VAL A 258 9.00 -8.97 0.07
CA VAL A 258 10.42 -8.64 -0.06
C VAL A 258 10.93 -9.09 -1.43
N ARG A 259 11.91 -8.36 -1.98
CA ARG A 259 12.61 -8.81 -3.19
C ARG A 259 13.52 -10.00 -2.87
N LYS A 260 13.36 -11.11 -3.60
CA LYS A 260 14.17 -12.32 -3.38
C LYS A 260 15.67 -12.05 -3.48
N GLU A 261 16.09 -11.30 -4.50
CA GLU A 261 17.49 -10.93 -4.68
C GLU A 261 18.07 -10.22 -3.42
N PHE A 262 17.28 -9.33 -2.80
CA PHE A 262 17.70 -8.67 -1.57
C PHE A 262 17.74 -9.66 -0.40
N ALA A 263 16.71 -10.47 -0.24
CA ALA A 263 16.60 -11.42 0.86
C ALA A 263 17.71 -12.48 0.82
N GLU A 264 18.02 -12.99 -0.37
CA GLU A 264 19.10 -13.98 -0.60
C GLU A 264 20.49 -13.36 -0.37
N ALA A 265 20.69 -12.12 -0.78
CA ALA A 265 21.96 -11.41 -0.58
C ALA A 265 22.20 -10.96 0.87
N ASN A 266 21.13 -10.80 1.66
CA ASN A 266 21.18 -10.23 3.01
C ASN A 266 20.41 -11.07 4.05
N PRO A 267 20.74 -12.35 4.25
CA PRO A 267 19.96 -13.24 5.13
C PRO A 267 19.91 -12.75 6.58
N ASP A 268 21.01 -12.20 7.11
CA ASP A 268 21.06 -11.70 8.48
C ASP A 268 20.18 -10.44 8.66
N VAL A 269 20.17 -9.55 7.66
CA VAL A 269 19.29 -8.36 7.64
C VAL A 269 17.82 -8.78 7.62
N MET A 270 17.48 -9.82 6.87
CA MET A 270 16.12 -10.36 6.85
C MET A 270 15.72 -10.99 8.16
N ALA A 271 16.59 -11.80 8.80
CA ALA A 271 16.32 -12.39 10.10
C ALA A 271 16.09 -11.31 11.17
N GLN A 272 16.88 -10.23 11.15
CA GLN A 272 16.69 -9.09 12.04
C GLN A 272 15.39 -8.34 11.75
N LEU A 273 15.04 -8.11 10.48
CA LEU A 273 13.75 -7.50 10.11
C LEU A 273 12.57 -8.30 10.68
N MET A 274 12.58 -9.63 10.50
CA MET A 274 11.49 -10.49 11.00
C MET A 274 11.36 -10.40 12.53
N THR A 275 12.49 -10.36 13.25
CA THR A 275 12.54 -10.20 14.70
C THR A 275 11.99 -8.84 15.14
N ASP A 276 12.47 -7.76 14.55
CA ASP A 276 12.08 -6.39 14.89
C ASP A 276 10.62 -6.12 14.53
N TYR A 277 10.16 -6.69 13.42
CA TYR A 277 8.76 -6.54 12.99
C TYR A 277 7.82 -7.29 13.94
N ALA A 278 8.13 -8.52 14.33
CA ALA A 278 7.36 -9.26 15.31
C ALA A 278 7.20 -8.47 16.61
N ALA A 279 8.31 -7.94 17.15
CA ALA A 279 8.31 -7.11 18.35
C ALA A 279 7.49 -5.82 18.19
N SER A 280 7.54 -5.21 17.00
CA SER A 280 6.73 -4.03 16.67
C SER A 280 5.23 -4.35 16.71
N VAL A 281 4.82 -5.49 16.15
CA VAL A 281 3.41 -5.94 16.17
C VAL A 281 2.95 -6.30 17.57
N GLU A 282 3.77 -6.97 18.37
CA GLU A 282 3.47 -7.25 19.79
C GLU A 282 3.23 -5.95 20.57
N SER A 283 4.00 -4.91 20.28
CA SER A 283 3.88 -3.60 20.92
C SER A 283 2.52 -2.92 20.65
N VAL A 284 1.84 -3.27 19.53
CA VAL A 284 0.50 -2.73 19.21
C VAL A 284 -0.51 -3.02 20.31
N THR A 285 -0.46 -4.23 20.88
CA THR A 285 -1.37 -4.64 21.97
C THR A 285 -0.80 -4.35 23.35
N ALA A 286 0.52 -4.41 23.52
CA ALA A 286 1.19 -4.16 24.79
C ALA A 286 1.16 -2.68 25.20
N ASP A 287 1.26 -1.76 24.23
CA ASP A 287 1.16 -0.31 24.43
C ASP A 287 0.25 0.32 23.36
N LEU A 288 -1.04 0.10 23.52
CA LEU A 288 -2.06 0.58 22.59
C LEU A 288 -2.04 2.11 22.44
N SER A 289 -1.89 2.82 23.57
CA SER A 289 -1.87 4.29 23.58
C SER A 289 -0.61 4.87 22.93
N GLY A 290 0.57 4.28 23.22
CA GLY A 290 1.83 4.65 22.57
C GLY A 290 1.80 4.37 21.08
N THR A 291 1.34 3.19 20.66
CA THR A 291 1.16 2.87 19.24
C THR A 291 0.18 3.82 18.55
N ALA A 292 -0.91 4.19 19.22
CA ALA A 292 -1.88 5.16 18.68
C ALA A 292 -1.26 6.55 18.47
N ALA A 293 -0.40 6.99 19.40
CA ALA A 293 0.34 8.24 19.28
C ALA A 293 1.32 8.21 18.08
N LEU A 294 2.00 7.09 17.86
CA LEU A 294 2.87 6.89 16.69
C LEU A 294 2.08 6.88 15.38
N CYS A 295 0.89 6.27 15.36
CA CYS A 295 0.01 6.32 14.19
C CYS A 295 -0.38 7.76 13.80
N GLU A 296 -0.58 8.65 14.78
CA GLU A 296 -0.80 10.09 14.52
C GLU A 296 0.49 10.76 14.07
N GLN A 297 1.60 10.53 14.78
CA GLN A 297 2.90 11.11 14.47
C GLN A 297 3.33 10.84 13.02
N TYR A 298 3.16 9.60 12.55
CA TYR A 298 3.51 9.20 11.18
C TYR A 298 2.40 9.45 10.15
N GLY A 299 1.28 10.03 10.55
CA GLY A 299 0.18 10.37 9.64
C GLY A 299 -0.58 9.16 9.07
N VAL A 300 -0.47 7.99 9.72
CA VAL A 300 -1.29 6.80 9.39
C VAL A 300 -2.76 7.07 9.73
N VAL A 301 -2.99 7.75 10.85
CA VAL A 301 -4.31 8.19 11.32
C VAL A 301 -4.23 9.65 11.73
N ALA A 302 -5.30 10.41 11.48
CA ALA A 302 -5.32 11.84 11.74
C ALA A 302 -5.22 12.23 13.23
N LYS A 303 -5.60 11.34 14.17
CA LYS A 303 -5.58 11.58 15.61
C LYS A 303 -5.35 10.30 16.40
N ALA A 304 -4.47 10.33 17.41
CA ALA A 304 -4.19 9.21 18.29
C ALA A 304 -5.45 8.64 18.96
N ALA A 305 -6.36 9.46 19.41
CA ALA A 305 -7.62 9.00 20.03
C ALA A 305 -8.52 8.20 19.07
N LEU A 306 -8.42 8.42 17.74
CA LEU A 306 -9.11 7.60 16.74
C LEU A 306 -8.34 6.29 16.49
N ALA A 307 -7.02 6.38 16.43
CA ALA A 307 -6.16 5.21 16.29
C ALA A 307 -6.36 4.23 17.45
N GLU A 308 -6.36 4.71 18.69
CA GLU A 308 -6.56 3.92 19.90
C GLU A 308 -7.89 3.17 19.89
N LYS A 309 -8.96 3.79 19.39
CA LYS A 309 -10.27 3.13 19.23
C LYS A 309 -10.30 2.12 18.08
N ALA A 310 -9.57 2.38 17.00
CA ALA A 310 -9.59 1.56 15.79
C ALA A 310 -8.67 0.34 15.87
N LEU A 311 -7.51 0.48 16.52
CA LEU A 311 -6.46 -0.56 16.57
C LEU A 311 -6.98 -1.96 16.94
N PRO A 312 -7.88 -2.12 17.96
CA PRO A 312 -8.41 -3.45 18.28
C PRO A 312 -9.20 -4.12 17.13
N SER A 313 -9.70 -3.34 16.18
CA SER A 313 -10.47 -3.82 15.00
C SER A 313 -9.64 -3.77 13.71
N CYS A 314 -8.35 -3.46 13.78
CA CYS A 314 -7.47 -3.41 12.61
C CYS A 314 -6.86 -4.77 12.28
N ASN A 315 -7.09 -5.80 13.10
CA ASN A 315 -6.61 -7.17 12.91
C ASN A 315 -5.15 -7.25 12.43
N ILE A 316 -4.29 -6.48 13.14
CA ILE A 316 -2.86 -6.43 12.87
C ILE A 316 -2.26 -7.71 13.42
N VAL A 317 -1.53 -8.43 12.58
CA VAL A 317 -0.91 -9.72 12.88
C VAL A 317 0.53 -9.77 12.35
N PHE A 318 1.28 -10.76 12.80
CA PHE A 318 2.55 -11.13 12.23
C PHE A 318 2.58 -12.65 12.07
N GLU A 319 2.13 -13.13 10.91
CA GLU A 319 2.04 -14.56 10.62
C GLU A 319 3.07 -14.93 9.56
N THR A 320 3.88 -15.93 9.84
CA THR A 320 4.99 -16.43 9.00
C THR A 320 4.86 -17.93 8.77
N GLY A 321 5.76 -18.49 7.98
CA GLY A 321 5.91 -19.93 7.79
C GLY A 321 4.63 -20.63 7.32
N ASP A 322 4.34 -21.78 7.92
CA ASP A 322 3.22 -22.65 7.50
C ASP A 322 1.85 -22.02 7.76
N GLU A 323 1.67 -21.20 8.79
CA GLU A 323 0.40 -20.50 9.05
C GLU A 323 0.12 -19.46 7.97
N MET A 324 1.08 -18.59 7.69
CA MET A 324 1.01 -17.64 6.59
C MET A 324 0.68 -18.32 5.28
N LYS A 325 1.42 -19.38 4.94
CA LYS A 325 1.22 -20.12 3.69
C LYS A 325 -0.18 -20.72 3.60
N THR A 326 -0.68 -21.31 4.68
CA THR A 326 -2.01 -21.94 4.72
C THR A 326 -3.10 -20.90 4.47
N ASP A 327 -3.10 -19.80 5.21
CA ASP A 327 -4.13 -18.77 5.14
C ASP A 327 -4.08 -18.01 3.82
N LEU A 328 -2.88 -17.63 3.38
CA LEU A 328 -2.71 -16.89 2.14
C LEU A 328 -3.06 -17.76 0.91
N THR A 329 -2.68 -19.03 0.90
CA THR A 329 -3.07 -19.96 -0.18
C THR A 329 -4.56 -20.13 -0.26
N ALA A 330 -5.24 -20.36 0.87
CA ALA A 330 -6.69 -20.50 0.91
C ALA A 330 -7.41 -19.24 0.42
N TYR A 331 -6.95 -18.07 0.86
CA TYR A 331 -7.48 -16.78 0.41
C TYR A 331 -7.29 -16.54 -1.09
N LEU A 332 -6.07 -16.73 -1.60
CA LEU A 332 -5.76 -16.54 -3.03
C LEU A 332 -6.47 -17.54 -3.92
N GLN A 333 -6.71 -18.77 -3.45
CA GLN A 333 -7.49 -19.78 -4.18
C GLN A 333 -8.93 -19.31 -4.40
N VAL A 334 -9.58 -18.76 -3.36
CA VAL A 334 -10.95 -18.22 -3.49
C VAL A 334 -11.00 -17.09 -4.51
N LEU A 335 -10.02 -16.19 -4.49
CA LEU A 335 -9.95 -15.10 -5.46
C LEU A 335 -9.71 -15.63 -6.88
N TYR A 336 -8.81 -16.56 -7.04
CA TYR A 336 -8.50 -17.19 -8.34
C TYR A 336 -9.71 -17.90 -8.94
N ASP A 337 -10.46 -18.65 -8.14
CA ASP A 337 -11.64 -19.37 -8.60
C ASP A 337 -12.77 -18.42 -9.01
N ALA A 338 -12.86 -17.25 -8.36
CA ALA A 338 -13.84 -16.22 -8.71
C ALA A 338 -13.42 -15.40 -9.93
N ASP A 339 -12.17 -14.99 -10.00
CA ASP A 339 -11.56 -14.24 -11.11
C ASP A 339 -10.05 -14.44 -11.13
N PRO A 340 -9.51 -15.26 -12.05
CA PRO A 340 -8.06 -15.49 -12.15
C PRO A 340 -7.24 -14.21 -12.30
N ALA A 341 -7.79 -13.15 -12.89
CA ALA A 341 -7.07 -11.88 -13.07
C ALA A 341 -6.78 -11.19 -11.74
N SER A 342 -7.56 -11.47 -10.69
CA SER A 342 -7.39 -10.91 -9.34
C SER A 342 -6.03 -11.24 -8.72
N VAL A 343 -5.44 -12.37 -9.11
CA VAL A 343 -4.13 -12.87 -8.62
C VAL A 343 -3.06 -12.90 -9.71
N GLY A 344 -3.31 -12.21 -10.84
CA GLY A 344 -2.35 -12.12 -11.95
C GLY A 344 -2.42 -13.25 -12.97
N GLY A 345 -3.52 -13.99 -13.02
CA GLY A 345 -3.81 -15.04 -14.02
C GLY A 345 -3.42 -16.45 -13.62
N ALA A 346 -2.63 -16.62 -12.57
CA ALA A 346 -2.25 -17.92 -12.00
C ALA A 346 -1.99 -17.80 -10.50
N LEU A 347 -2.18 -18.90 -9.78
CA LEU A 347 -1.76 -18.98 -8.38
C LEU A 347 -0.23 -18.95 -8.28
N PRO A 348 0.34 -18.30 -7.23
CA PRO A 348 1.78 -18.30 -7.01
C PRO A 348 2.33 -19.71 -6.73
N GLY A 349 3.61 -19.90 -7.05
CA GLY A 349 4.36 -21.11 -6.70
C GLY A 349 4.79 -21.18 -5.24
N GLU A 350 5.40 -22.30 -4.85
CA GLU A 350 5.89 -22.53 -3.49
C GLU A 350 6.90 -21.48 -3.02
N ASP A 351 7.70 -20.96 -3.93
CA ASP A 351 8.72 -19.95 -3.71
C ASP A 351 8.17 -18.52 -3.54
N PHE A 352 6.84 -18.36 -3.57
CA PHE A 352 6.16 -17.12 -3.20
C PHE A 352 6.11 -16.92 -1.68
N TYR A 353 6.12 -18.00 -0.93
CA TYR A 353 6.02 -18.00 0.52
C TYR A 353 7.42 -18.15 1.11
N ARG A 354 7.89 -17.13 1.84
CA ARG A 354 9.15 -17.23 2.54
C ARG A 354 9.07 -18.33 3.59
N ALA A 355 10.02 -19.26 3.56
CA ALA A 355 10.23 -20.21 4.65
C ALA A 355 10.86 -19.50 5.88
N ASP A 356 10.57 -20.01 7.06
CA ASP A 356 11.16 -19.52 8.33
C ASP A 356 12.67 -19.76 8.40
#